data_4ec03072403af15e0137b5f1c9e075af
#
_entry.id   4ec03072403af15e0137b5f1c9e075af
#
_cell.length_a   1.000
_cell.length_b   1.000
_cell.length_c   1.000
_cell.angle_alpha   90.00
_cell.angle_beta   90.00
_cell.angle_gamma   90.00
#
_symmetry.space_group_name_H-M   'P 1'
#
loop_
_entity.id
_entity.type
_entity.pdbx_description
1 polymer ?
#
loop_
_entity_poly.entity_id
_entity_poly.type
_entity_poly.pdbx_seq_one_letter_code
_entity_poly.pdbx_strand_id
1 'polypeptide(L)'
;MYIGGEIMKILVCEENGDYVDHLIEKLKSFPCDEELVFESYTQTPGVAKRLEREEYDMAFLGGIINGRNGFELGKMLKEKNPDCILFFVCDDYKYMHEVFRADGFQLLMKPQEKLLASEFQRALEVYKKLHFQIHFFSLTGEVLNLVPSEIEYIETGMRETVVVTTKGRYKGFFEDLKRTKQMLVEYHFFQMHPRYFVNMEHIELIKSGELRLDNGDSVPTSAMNKEVIDDAIQSFLNCY
;
A
#
# COMPACT_ATOMS: atom_id res chain seq x y z
N MET A 1 3.82 -17.89 6.60
CA MET A 1 4.84 -17.59 7.62
C MET A 1 5.47 -16.27 7.19
N TYR A 2 5.17 -15.16 7.87
CA TYR A 2 5.85 -13.89 7.64
C TYR A 2 7.33 -14.12 7.87
N ILE A 3 8.15 -14.07 6.84
CA ILE A 3 9.59 -14.22 6.95
C ILE A 3 10.14 -12.83 7.21
N GLY A 4 10.61 -12.60 8.42
CA GLY A 4 11.47 -11.53 8.91
C GLY A 4 11.07 -10.12 8.47
N GLY A 5 10.88 -9.22 9.41
CA GLY A 5 10.42 -7.85 9.18
C GLY A 5 11.11 -7.17 8.00
N GLU A 6 10.31 -6.70 7.05
CA GLU A 6 10.82 -5.81 6.01
C GLU A 6 11.39 -4.56 6.67
N ILE A 7 12.47 -4.04 6.11
CA ILE A 7 13.07 -2.79 6.60
C ILE A 7 12.20 -1.64 6.12
N MET A 8 11.59 -0.92 7.07
CA MET A 8 10.85 0.30 6.80
C MET A 8 11.76 1.51 7.00
N LYS A 9 12.00 2.27 5.92
CA LYS A 9 12.80 3.49 5.97
C LYS A 9 11.93 4.70 6.28
N ILE A 10 12.19 5.34 7.39
CA ILE A 10 11.44 6.50 7.88
C ILE A 10 12.32 7.74 7.88
N LEU A 11 11.88 8.77 7.14
CA LEU A 11 12.50 10.08 7.15
C LEU A 11 11.85 10.97 8.22
N VAL A 12 12.65 11.66 9.02
CA VAL A 12 12.18 12.73 9.91
C VAL A 12 12.90 14.02 9.53
N CYS A 13 12.16 15.05 9.12
CA CYS A 13 12.75 16.34 8.78
C CYS A 13 11.97 17.48 9.46
N GLU A 14 12.57 18.09 10.50
CA GLU A 14 11.98 19.15 11.30
C GLU A 14 13.10 20.01 11.89
N GLU A 15 12.88 21.33 11.99
CA GLU A 15 13.94 22.28 12.39
C GLU A 15 14.42 22.13 13.85
N ASN A 16 13.57 21.67 14.75
CA ASN A 16 13.92 21.46 16.15
C ASN A 16 14.47 20.06 16.37
N GLY A 17 15.79 19.95 16.58
CA GLY A 17 16.48 18.66 16.79
C GLY A 17 16.01 17.90 18.02
N ASP A 18 15.72 18.57 19.14
CA ASP A 18 15.22 17.92 20.35
C ASP A 18 13.85 17.28 20.11
N TYR A 19 13.02 17.94 19.30
CA TYR A 19 11.73 17.38 18.90
C TYR A 19 11.88 16.17 17.97
N VAL A 20 12.85 16.22 17.04
CA VAL A 20 13.17 15.10 16.14
C VAL A 20 13.57 13.86 16.95
N ASP A 21 14.47 14.02 17.92
CA ASP A 21 14.95 12.93 18.76
C ASP A 21 13.80 12.34 19.61
N HIS A 22 12.98 13.21 20.22
CA HIS A 22 11.81 12.79 20.97
C HIS A 22 10.79 12.03 20.11
N LEU A 23 10.51 12.51 18.88
CA LEU A 23 9.59 11.85 17.95
C LEU A 23 10.09 10.46 17.56
N ILE A 24 11.38 10.33 17.23
CA ILE A 24 11.99 9.05 16.90
C ILE A 24 11.94 8.07 18.06
N GLU A 25 12.27 8.49 19.27
CA GLU A 25 12.15 7.66 20.47
C GLU A 25 10.73 7.15 20.69
N LYS A 26 9.74 8.03 20.50
CA LYS A 26 8.32 7.65 20.59
C LYS A 26 7.93 6.64 19.53
N LEU A 27 8.26 6.88 18.27
CA LEU A 27 7.94 5.96 17.18
C LEU A 27 8.56 4.57 17.40
N LYS A 28 9.81 4.51 17.91
CA LYS A 28 10.48 3.26 18.29
C LYS A 28 9.81 2.53 19.47
N SER A 29 9.07 3.24 20.29
CA SER A 29 8.38 2.65 21.45
C SER A 29 7.05 1.99 21.10
N PHE A 30 6.49 2.25 19.93
CA PHE A 30 5.23 1.68 19.51
C PHE A 30 5.41 0.24 18.98
N PRO A 31 4.42 -0.64 19.20
CA PRO A 31 4.47 -2.00 18.64
C PRO A 31 4.57 -1.97 17.11
N CYS A 32 5.58 -2.66 16.57
CA CYS A 32 5.83 -2.78 15.14
C CYS A 32 6.52 -4.13 14.87
N ASP A 33 6.13 -4.82 13.81
CA ASP A 33 6.72 -6.09 13.38
C ASP A 33 7.89 -5.86 12.40
N GLU A 34 7.95 -4.67 11.78
CA GLU A 34 8.95 -4.24 10.82
C GLU A 34 10.21 -3.71 11.54
N GLU A 35 11.37 -3.84 10.90
CA GLU A 35 12.59 -3.17 11.34
C GLU A 35 12.56 -1.71 10.92
N LEU A 36 12.44 -0.77 11.88
CA LEU A 36 12.38 0.66 11.61
C LEU A 36 13.79 1.26 11.49
N VAL A 37 14.10 1.80 10.31
CA VAL A 37 15.34 2.54 10.05
C VAL A 37 15.03 4.01 9.86
N PHE A 38 15.59 4.86 10.73
CA PHE A 38 15.32 6.29 10.72
C PHE A 38 16.50 7.08 10.12
N GLU A 39 16.19 8.00 9.22
CA GLU A 39 17.08 9.09 8.84
C GLU A 39 16.47 10.43 9.26
N SER A 40 17.28 11.29 9.87
CA SER A 40 16.78 12.58 10.37
C SER A 40 17.57 13.77 9.85
N TYR A 41 16.88 14.86 9.63
CA TYR A 41 17.45 16.12 9.13
C TYR A 41 16.77 17.31 9.81
N THR A 42 17.56 18.34 10.11
CA THR A 42 17.03 19.62 10.57
C THR A 42 16.95 20.67 9.46
N GLN A 43 17.32 20.31 8.23
CA GLN A 43 17.32 21.19 7.05
C GLN A 43 16.93 20.45 5.78
N THR A 44 16.13 21.06 4.92
CA THR A 44 15.63 20.47 3.68
C THR A 44 16.69 20.17 2.59
N PRO A 45 17.78 20.95 2.42
CA PRO A 45 18.76 20.66 1.36
C PRO A 45 19.47 19.31 1.50
N GLY A 46 19.68 18.86 2.72
CA GLY A 46 20.25 17.54 2.98
C GLY A 46 19.36 16.41 2.47
N VAL A 47 18.05 16.54 2.71
CA VAL A 47 17.05 15.58 2.25
C VAL A 47 16.94 15.57 0.73
N ALA A 48 16.83 16.74 0.07
CA ALA A 48 16.71 16.82 -1.37
C ALA A 48 17.86 16.08 -2.10
N LYS A 49 19.10 16.24 -1.61
CA LYS A 49 20.25 15.50 -2.14
C LYS A 49 20.17 13.98 -1.88
N ARG A 50 19.62 13.59 -0.74
CA ARG A 50 19.47 12.16 -0.38
C ARG A 50 18.45 11.47 -1.26
N LEU A 51 17.33 12.14 -1.59
CA LEU A 51 16.28 11.65 -2.48
C LEU A 51 16.74 11.28 -3.89
N GLU A 52 17.90 11.78 -4.34
CA GLU A 52 18.50 11.32 -5.61
C GLU A 52 18.82 9.81 -5.59
N ARG A 53 19.07 9.23 -4.41
CA ARG A 53 19.60 7.88 -4.25
C ARG A 53 18.76 6.96 -3.37
N GLU A 54 17.92 7.52 -2.50
CA GLU A 54 17.13 6.79 -1.51
C GLU A 54 15.66 7.05 -1.68
N GLU A 55 14.86 6.05 -1.33
CA GLU A 55 13.41 6.13 -1.21
C GLU A 55 13.04 5.88 0.25
N TYR A 56 11.93 6.47 0.68
CA TYR A 56 11.40 6.31 2.03
C TYR A 56 9.97 5.80 1.97
N ASP A 57 9.62 4.93 2.90
CA ASP A 57 8.30 4.33 3.04
C ASP A 57 7.36 5.26 3.82
N MET A 58 7.94 6.02 4.76
CA MET A 58 7.19 6.95 5.60
C MET A 58 8.04 8.20 5.86
N ALA A 59 7.39 9.36 5.99
CA ALA A 59 8.08 10.58 6.37
C ALA A 59 7.28 11.43 7.35
N PHE A 60 7.98 12.02 8.31
CA PHE A 60 7.48 13.02 9.25
C PHE A 60 8.16 14.35 8.94
N LEU A 61 7.40 15.32 8.46
CA LEU A 61 7.92 16.57 7.94
C LEU A 61 7.34 17.77 8.71
N GLY A 62 8.19 18.68 9.16
CA GLY A 62 7.73 19.99 9.61
C GLY A 62 7.05 20.76 8.47
N GLY A 63 5.98 21.50 8.77
CA GLY A 63 5.31 22.31 7.74
C GLY A 63 6.23 23.42 7.20
N ILE A 64 6.99 24.06 8.12
CA ILE A 64 8.07 25.00 7.80
C ILE A 64 9.34 24.51 8.48
N ILE A 65 10.44 24.41 7.74
CA ILE A 65 11.73 23.91 8.22
C ILE A 65 12.79 24.94 7.90
N ASN A 66 13.26 25.69 8.89
CA ASN A 66 14.21 26.80 8.71
C ASN A 66 13.79 27.79 7.61
N GLY A 67 12.51 28.21 7.64
CA GLY A 67 11.94 29.15 6.68
C GLY A 67 11.65 28.57 5.30
N ARG A 68 11.84 27.28 5.08
CA ARG A 68 11.52 26.56 3.83
C ARG A 68 10.23 25.76 3.97
N ASN A 69 9.54 25.64 2.85
CA ASN A 69 8.27 24.92 2.78
C ASN A 69 8.51 23.40 2.83
N GLY A 70 8.10 22.74 3.93
CA GLY A 70 8.19 21.28 4.09
C GLY A 70 7.17 20.51 3.24
N PHE A 71 6.06 21.15 2.83
CA PHE A 71 5.07 20.50 1.96
C PHE A 71 5.63 20.27 0.55
N GLU A 72 6.52 21.15 0.07
CA GLU A 72 7.23 20.91 -1.20
C GLU A 72 8.18 19.71 -1.10
N LEU A 73 8.80 19.48 0.06
CA LEU A 73 9.59 18.27 0.30
C LEU A 73 8.69 17.03 0.26
N GLY A 74 7.47 17.10 0.83
CA GLY A 74 6.49 16.02 0.75
C GLY A 74 6.13 15.66 -0.69
N LYS A 75 5.90 16.65 -1.55
CA LYS A 75 5.63 16.39 -2.98
C LYS A 75 6.82 15.71 -3.68
N MET A 76 8.05 16.13 -3.41
CA MET A 76 9.25 15.47 -3.95
C MET A 76 9.35 14.00 -3.50
N LEU A 77 8.98 13.70 -2.25
CA LEU A 77 8.93 12.33 -1.75
C LEU A 77 7.88 11.51 -2.50
N LYS A 78 6.68 12.06 -2.73
CA LYS A 78 5.61 11.41 -3.50
C LYS A 78 5.94 11.23 -4.98
N GLU A 79 6.66 12.16 -5.59
CA GLU A 79 7.17 12.02 -6.97
C GLU A 79 8.18 10.87 -7.08
N LYS A 80 8.98 10.65 -6.04
CA LYS A 80 9.98 9.59 -5.99
C LYS A 80 9.36 8.23 -5.62
N ASN A 81 8.51 8.21 -4.61
CA ASN A 81 7.76 7.04 -4.15
C ASN A 81 6.30 7.46 -3.89
N PRO A 82 5.36 7.19 -4.82
CA PRO A 82 3.94 7.52 -4.64
C PRO A 82 3.31 6.87 -3.39
N ASP A 83 3.83 5.73 -2.95
CA ASP A 83 3.35 4.98 -1.80
C ASP A 83 3.90 5.48 -0.46
N CYS A 84 4.83 6.46 -0.47
CA CYS A 84 5.38 7.05 0.74
C CYS A 84 4.28 7.69 1.61
N ILE A 85 4.16 7.26 2.86
CA ILE A 85 3.16 7.75 3.80
C ILE A 85 3.67 9.03 4.47
N LEU A 86 3.01 10.17 4.22
CA LEU A 86 3.46 11.49 4.66
C LEU A 86 2.69 11.99 5.88
N PHE A 87 3.41 12.23 6.98
CA PHE A 87 2.94 12.97 8.12
C PHE A 87 3.51 14.38 8.11
N PHE A 88 2.65 15.37 8.32
CA PHE A 88 3.10 16.75 8.52
C PHE A 88 2.93 17.13 9.98
N VAL A 89 4.00 17.66 10.58
CA VAL A 89 4.03 18.10 11.98
C VAL A 89 4.02 19.62 12.01
N CYS A 90 2.95 20.20 12.53
CA CYS A 90 2.73 21.65 12.49
C CYS A 90 2.28 22.18 13.85
N ASP A 91 2.44 23.49 14.03
CA ASP A 91 1.97 24.23 15.22
C ASP A 91 0.57 24.86 15.00
N ASP A 92 0.03 24.82 13.75
CA ASP A 92 -1.20 25.51 13.39
C ASP A 92 -1.99 24.73 12.34
N TYR A 93 -3.31 24.60 12.54
CA TYR A 93 -4.24 23.95 11.60
C TYR A 93 -4.42 24.70 10.26
N LYS A 94 -3.99 25.94 10.15
CA LYS A 94 -4.05 26.72 8.89
C LYS A 94 -3.37 25.99 7.73
N TYR A 95 -2.43 25.07 8.00
CA TYR A 95 -1.70 24.30 7.01
C TYR A 95 -2.46 23.09 6.47
N MET A 96 -3.68 22.79 6.94
CA MET A 96 -4.44 21.63 6.51
C MET A 96 -4.63 21.56 4.97
N HIS A 97 -4.84 22.72 4.34
CA HIS A 97 -4.96 22.79 2.88
C HIS A 97 -3.68 22.37 2.15
N GLU A 98 -2.51 22.73 2.68
CA GLU A 98 -1.22 22.33 2.11
C GLU A 98 -0.96 20.83 2.27
N VAL A 99 -1.40 20.24 3.38
CA VAL A 99 -1.33 18.78 3.62
C VAL A 99 -2.08 18.03 2.52
N PHE A 100 -3.32 18.43 2.21
CA PHE A 100 -4.09 17.82 1.13
C PHE A 100 -3.42 17.98 -0.24
N ARG A 101 -2.82 19.15 -0.53
CA ARG A 101 -2.12 19.41 -1.80
C ARG A 101 -0.83 18.61 -1.94
N ALA A 102 -0.23 18.18 -0.83
CA ALA A 102 0.97 17.35 -0.79
C ALA A 102 0.66 15.86 -0.68
N ASP A 103 -0.62 15.46 -0.82
CA ASP A 103 -1.09 14.08 -0.61
C ASP A 103 -0.63 13.52 0.75
N GLY A 104 -0.79 14.35 1.80
CA GLY A 104 -0.40 14.00 3.16
C GLY A 104 -1.40 13.03 3.78
N PHE A 105 -0.88 12.00 4.43
CA PHE A 105 -1.68 11.03 5.18
C PHE A 105 -2.34 11.67 6.40
N GLN A 106 -1.59 12.48 7.16
CA GLN A 106 -2.11 13.12 8.38
C GLN A 106 -1.34 14.39 8.74
N LEU A 107 -2.08 15.36 9.30
CA LEU A 107 -1.52 16.50 10.01
C LEU A 107 -1.45 16.19 11.52
N LEU A 108 -0.26 16.23 12.08
CA LEU A 108 -0.01 16.09 13.51
C LEU A 108 0.26 17.47 14.12
N MET A 109 -0.52 17.83 15.11
CA MET A 109 -0.26 19.06 15.88
C MET A 109 0.76 18.76 16.98
N LYS A 110 1.82 19.56 17.08
CA LYS A 110 2.72 19.55 18.26
C LYS A 110 1.91 20.00 19.48
N PRO A 111 1.80 19.34 20.54
CA PRO A 111 2.31 18.11 21.15
C PRO A 111 1.23 17.00 21.34
N GLN A 112 0.55 16.56 20.29
CA GLN A 112 -0.55 15.58 20.41
C GLN A 112 -0.04 14.13 20.42
N GLU A 113 0.62 13.71 21.49
CA GLU A 113 1.21 12.38 21.63
C GLU A 113 0.19 11.23 21.53
N LYS A 114 -1.04 11.41 22.02
CA LYS A 114 -2.08 10.37 21.97
C LYS A 114 -2.53 10.08 20.53
N LEU A 115 -2.59 11.10 19.68
CA LEU A 115 -2.96 10.94 18.29
C LEU A 115 -1.84 10.27 17.48
N LEU A 116 -0.57 10.55 17.82
CA LEU A 116 0.58 9.95 17.14
C LEU A 116 0.54 8.42 17.15
N ALA A 117 0.26 7.80 18.30
CA ALA A 117 0.23 6.34 18.41
C ALA A 117 -0.84 5.71 17.50
N SER A 118 -2.08 6.23 17.51
CA SER A 118 -3.17 5.70 16.70
C SER A 118 -2.93 5.92 15.21
N GLU A 119 -2.43 7.09 14.83
CA GLU A 119 -2.17 7.41 13.43
C GLU A 119 -0.96 6.64 12.87
N PHE A 120 0.06 6.39 13.68
CA PHE A 120 1.18 5.55 13.30
C PHE A 120 0.75 4.10 13.09
N GLN A 121 -0.10 3.53 13.96
CA GLN A 121 -0.64 2.19 13.78
C GLN A 121 -1.48 2.09 12.49
N ARG A 122 -2.32 3.11 12.21
CA ARG A 122 -3.07 3.18 10.95
C ARG A 122 -2.15 3.24 9.72
N ALA A 123 -1.06 4.00 9.81
CA ALA A 123 -0.05 4.06 8.75
C ALA A 123 0.67 2.73 8.55
N LEU A 124 0.98 2.00 9.61
CA LEU A 124 1.54 0.65 9.53
C LEU A 124 0.59 -0.34 8.83
N GLU A 125 -0.71 -0.24 9.08
CA GLU A 125 -1.72 -1.05 8.35
C GLU A 125 -1.73 -0.75 6.86
N VAL A 126 -1.63 0.54 6.49
CA VAL A 126 -1.51 0.96 5.08
C VAL A 126 -0.22 0.45 4.48
N TYR A 127 0.92 0.62 5.15
CA TYR A 127 2.22 0.11 4.72
C TYR A 127 2.18 -1.40 4.45
N LYS A 128 1.63 -2.17 5.41
CA LYS A 128 1.49 -3.63 5.27
C LYS A 128 0.64 -4.02 4.06
N LYS A 129 -0.41 -3.27 3.76
CA LYS A 129 -1.23 -3.50 2.58
C LYS A 129 -0.47 -3.22 1.28
N LEU A 130 0.27 -2.12 1.21
CA LEU A 130 1.05 -1.72 0.02
C LEU A 130 2.20 -2.70 -0.28
N HIS A 131 2.82 -3.27 0.77
CA HIS A 131 3.96 -4.19 0.65
C HIS A 131 3.57 -5.67 0.78
N PHE A 132 2.26 -5.96 0.84
CA PHE A 132 1.82 -7.35 0.93
C PHE A 132 2.15 -8.11 -0.35
N GLN A 133 2.85 -9.23 -0.20
CA GLN A 133 3.21 -10.11 -1.31
C GLN A 133 2.76 -11.53 -1.03
N ILE A 134 2.43 -12.23 -2.10
CA ILE A 134 2.01 -13.62 -2.07
C ILE A 134 3.03 -14.48 -2.80
N HIS A 135 3.48 -15.56 -2.15
CA HIS A 135 4.38 -16.50 -2.79
C HIS A 135 3.62 -17.46 -3.72
N PHE A 136 4.05 -17.50 -4.96
CA PHE A 136 3.56 -18.43 -5.96
C PHE A 136 4.70 -19.31 -6.47
N PHE A 137 4.53 -20.61 -6.40
CA PHE A 137 5.53 -21.59 -6.82
C PHE A 137 5.27 -21.95 -8.28
N SER A 138 6.12 -21.46 -9.17
CA SER A 138 6.03 -21.73 -10.61
C SER A 138 6.41 -23.18 -10.93
N LEU A 139 5.80 -23.74 -11.97
CA LEU A 139 6.20 -25.04 -12.52
C LEU A 139 7.62 -25.03 -13.10
N THR A 140 8.21 -23.86 -13.36
CA THR A 140 9.61 -23.71 -13.78
C THR A 140 10.59 -23.81 -12.60
N GLY A 141 10.10 -23.91 -11.36
CA GLY A 141 10.91 -24.04 -10.15
C GLY A 141 11.27 -22.71 -9.49
N GLU A 142 10.72 -21.60 -9.98
CA GLU A 142 10.90 -20.26 -9.41
C GLU A 142 9.83 -19.97 -8.36
N VAL A 143 10.18 -19.19 -7.34
CA VAL A 143 9.23 -18.60 -6.40
C VAL A 143 9.00 -17.17 -6.81
N LEU A 144 7.76 -16.84 -7.17
CA LEU A 144 7.35 -15.49 -7.54
C LEU A 144 6.71 -14.80 -6.34
N ASN A 145 7.15 -13.58 -6.08
CA ASN A 145 6.53 -12.69 -5.11
C ASN A 145 5.52 -11.82 -5.87
N LEU A 146 4.25 -12.11 -5.69
CA LEU A 146 3.16 -11.43 -6.41
C LEU A 146 2.53 -10.37 -5.53
N VAL A 147 2.45 -9.15 -6.04
CA VAL A 147 1.71 -8.05 -5.41
C VAL A 147 0.24 -8.13 -5.83
N PRO A 148 -0.73 -8.07 -4.90
CA PRO A 148 -2.15 -8.20 -5.22
C PRO A 148 -2.64 -7.26 -6.32
N SER A 149 -2.21 -5.98 -6.32
CA SER A 149 -2.60 -5.00 -7.33
C SER A 149 -2.10 -5.33 -8.74
N GLU A 150 -1.10 -6.19 -8.88
CA GLU A 150 -0.60 -6.67 -10.17
C GLU A 150 -1.33 -7.92 -10.66
N ILE A 151 -2.08 -8.60 -9.79
CA ILE A 151 -2.81 -9.83 -10.15
C ILE A 151 -4.18 -9.44 -10.68
N GLU A 152 -4.45 -9.79 -11.91
CA GLU A 152 -5.74 -9.54 -12.56
C GLU A 152 -6.75 -10.64 -12.22
N TYR A 153 -6.32 -11.91 -12.31
CA TYR A 153 -7.14 -13.03 -11.85
C TYR A 153 -6.32 -14.30 -11.60
N ILE A 154 -6.94 -15.22 -10.86
CA ILE A 154 -6.44 -16.57 -10.59
C ILE A 154 -7.41 -17.58 -11.19
N GLU A 155 -6.94 -18.40 -12.11
CA GLU A 155 -7.68 -19.53 -12.67
C GLU A 155 -7.26 -20.82 -11.99
N THR A 156 -8.21 -21.51 -11.36
CA THR A 156 -7.99 -22.78 -10.67
C THR A 156 -8.29 -23.94 -11.60
N GLY A 157 -7.28 -24.70 -12.00
CA GLY A 157 -7.41 -25.95 -12.75
C GLY A 157 -7.42 -27.18 -11.85
N MET A 158 -7.56 -28.38 -12.45
CA MET A 158 -7.53 -29.62 -11.70
C MET A 158 -6.12 -30.00 -11.19
N ARG A 159 -5.08 -29.58 -11.86
CA ARG A 159 -3.67 -29.96 -11.58
C ARG A 159 -2.76 -28.78 -11.32
N GLU A 160 -3.14 -27.62 -11.78
CA GLU A 160 -2.34 -26.39 -11.71
C GLU A 160 -3.25 -25.19 -11.50
N THR A 161 -2.68 -24.16 -10.93
CA THR A 161 -3.28 -22.82 -10.87
C THR A 161 -2.56 -21.92 -11.87
N VAL A 162 -3.32 -21.11 -12.59
CA VAL A 162 -2.76 -20.05 -13.43
C VAL A 162 -3.01 -18.72 -12.75
N VAL A 163 -1.96 -17.95 -12.56
CA VAL A 163 -2.04 -16.56 -12.11
C VAL A 163 -1.75 -15.66 -13.28
N VAL A 164 -2.68 -14.77 -13.58
CA VAL A 164 -2.53 -13.76 -14.63
C VAL A 164 -2.30 -12.42 -13.96
N THR A 165 -1.23 -11.76 -14.37
CA THR A 165 -0.80 -10.49 -13.81
C THR A 165 -0.56 -9.49 -14.93
N THR A 166 -0.43 -8.22 -14.58
CA THR A 166 -0.02 -7.14 -15.52
C THR A 166 1.35 -7.38 -16.16
N LYS A 167 2.18 -8.27 -15.58
CA LYS A 167 3.53 -8.62 -16.05
C LYS A 167 3.57 -9.91 -16.87
N GLY A 168 2.53 -10.74 -16.80
CA GLY A 168 2.48 -12.00 -17.51
C GLY A 168 1.59 -13.06 -16.87
N ARG A 169 1.64 -14.26 -17.45
CA ARG A 169 0.82 -15.41 -17.06
C ARG A 169 1.74 -16.51 -16.54
N TYR A 170 1.49 -16.98 -15.33
CA TYR A 170 2.33 -17.95 -14.62
C TYR A 170 1.51 -19.20 -14.25
N LYS A 171 2.10 -20.38 -14.45
CA LYS A 171 1.53 -21.68 -14.07
C LYS A 171 2.26 -22.24 -12.87
N GLY A 172 1.49 -22.73 -11.89
CA GLY A 172 2.08 -23.23 -10.67
C GLY A 172 1.06 -23.57 -9.60
N PHE A 173 1.40 -23.29 -8.37
CA PHE A 173 0.53 -23.52 -7.20
C PHE A 173 0.85 -22.55 -6.06
N PHE A 174 -0.13 -22.34 -5.19
CA PHE A 174 0.06 -21.71 -3.89
C PHE A 174 0.22 -22.81 -2.83
N GLU A 175 1.02 -22.58 -1.81
CA GLU A 175 1.16 -23.47 -0.66
C GLU A 175 -0.22 -23.79 -0.03
N ASP A 176 -1.02 -22.76 0.18
CA ASP A 176 -2.42 -22.85 0.63
C ASP A 176 -3.30 -21.88 -0.18
N LEU A 177 -3.87 -22.37 -1.28
CA LEU A 177 -4.74 -21.59 -2.15
C LEU A 177 -5.99 -21.05 -1.42
N LYS A 178 -6.54 -21.81 -0.46
CA LYS A 178 -7.73 -21.38 0.28
C LYS A 178 -7.41 -20.17 1.15
N ARG A 179 -6.31 -20.25 1.90
CA ARG A 179 -5.82 -19.14 2.73
C ARG A 179 -5.45 -17.92 1.86
N THR A 180 -4.76 -18.15 0.75
CA THR A 180 -4.40 -17.08 -0.21
C THR A 180 -5.65 -16.35 -0.71
N LYS A 181 -6.69 -17.07 -1.11
CA LYS A 181 -7.96 -16.46 -1.54
C LYS A 181 -8.64 -15.67 -0.41
N GLN A 182 -8.60 -16.17 0.83
CA GLN A 182 -9.15 -15.43 1.98
C GLN A 182 -8.42 -14.09 2.21
N MET A 183 -7.10 -14.09 2.10
CA MET A 183 -6.31 -12.87 2.23
C MET A 183 -6.59 -11.88 1.08
N LEU A 184 -6.70 -12.36 -0.15
CA LEU A 184 -6.94 -11.54 -1.34
C LEU A 184 -8.33 -10.87 -1.37
N VAL A 185 -9.30 -11.34 -0.58
CA VAL A 185 -10.61 -10.65 -0.45
C VAL A 185 -10.42 -9.20 0.01
N GLU A 186 -9.46 -8.93 0.90
CA GLU A 186 -9.14 -7.57 1.38
C GLU A 186 -8.53 -6.66 0.30
N TYR A 187 -8.11 -7.27 -0.82
CA TYR A 187 -7.55 -6.60 -2.02
C TYR A 187 -8.52 -6.64 -3.20
N HIS A 188 -9.82 -6.59 -2.91
CA HIS A 188 -10.91 -6.52 -3.89
C HIS A 188 -11.04 -7.72 -4.83
N PHE A 189 -10.52 -8.90 -4.41
CA PHE A 189 -10.75 -10.12 -5.18
C PHE A 189 -12.09 -10.76 -4.84
N PHE A 190 -12.75 -11.27 -5.87
CA PHE A 190 -14.03 -11.96 -5.73
C PHE A 190 -14.10 -13.24 -6.58
N GLN A 191 -14.85 -14.25 -6.09
CA GLN A 191 -15.05 -15.51 -6.80
C GLN A 191 -16.17 -15.37 -7.84
N MET A 192 -15.82 -14.96 -9.06
CA MET A 192 -16.78 -14.72 -10.15
C MET A 192 -17.31 -16.01 -10.79
N HIS A 193 -16.51 -17.08 -10.73
CA HIS A 193 -16.85 -18.40 -11.25
C HIS A 193 -16.11 -19.46 -10.42
N PRO A 194 -16.57 -20.73 -10.29
CA PRO A 194 -15.86 -21.76 -9.51
C PRO A 194 -14.36 -21.89 -9.82
N ARG A 195 -13.97 -21.59 -11.06
CA ARG A 195 -12.57 -21.60 -11.49
C ARG A 195 -11.87 -20.26 -11.48
N TYR A 196 -12.58 -19.13 -11.39
CA TYR A 196 -12.00 -17.80 -11.56
C TYR A 196 -12.22 -16.93 -10.34
N PHE A 197 -11.11 -16.48 -9.75
CA PHE A 197 -11.05 -15.54 -8.66
C PHE A 197 -10.40 -14.26 -9.19
N VAL A 198 -11.20 -13.19 -9.31
CA VAL A 198 -10.89 -12.00 -10.11
C VAL A 198 -10.67 -10.80 -9.21
N ASN A 199 -9.65 -10.00 -9.52
CA ASN A 199 -9.46 -8.68 -8.94
C ASN A 199 -10.43 -7.70 -9.59
N MET A 200 -11.31 -7.10 -8.81
CA MET A 200 -12.34 -6.18 -9.31
C MET A 200 -11.77 -4.87 -9.84
N GLU A 201 -10.55 -4.49 -9.41
CA GLU A 201 -9.85 -3.29 -9.89
C GLU A 201 -9.47 -3.37 -11.37
N HIS A 202 -9.33 -4.59 -11.93
CA HIS A 202 -9.00 -4.82 -13.33
C HIS A 202 -10.22 -5.08 -14.23
N ILE A 203 -11.45 -4.90 -13.73
CA ILE A 203 -12.65 -5.08 -14.54
C ILE A 203 -12.90 -3.83 -15.41
N GLU A 204 -12.77 -3.99 -16.72
CA GLU A 204 -13.08 -2.93 -17.70
C GLU A 204 -14.58 -2.89 -18.05
N LEU A 205 -15.20 -4.09 -18.22
CA LEU A 205 -16.57 -4.19 -18.71
C LEU A 205 -17.30 -5.42 -18.16
N ILE A 206 -18.54 -5.23 -17.75
CA ILE A 206 -19.41 -6.29 -17.27
C ILE A 206 -20.49 -6.57 -18.32
N LYS A 207 -20.57 -7.81 -18.79
CA LYS A 207 -21.60 -8.30 -19.71
C LYS A 207 -22.36 -9.46 -19.08
N SER A 208 -23.51 -9.79 -19.66
CA SER A 208 -24.26 -10.96 -19.21
C SER A 208 -23.44 -12.24 -19.43
N GLY A 209 -23.00 -12.87 -18.34
CA GLY A 209 -22.27 -14.14 -18.35
C GLY A 209 -20.75 -14.05 -18.46
N GLU A 210 -20.17 -12.86 -18.65
CA GLU A 210 -18.72 -12.67 -18.70
C GLU A 210 -18.28 -11.28 -18.18
N LEU A 211 -17.05 -11.23 -17.72
CA LEU A 211 -16.32 -10.00 -17.38
C LEU A 211 -15.18 -9.82 -18.37
N ARG A 212 -15.00 -8.64 -18.88
CA ARG A 212 -13.82 -8.25 -19.63
C ARG A 212 -12.88 -7.47 -18.72
N LEU A 213 -11.60 -7.88 -18.75
CA LEU A 213 -10.54 -7.24 -17.98
C LEU A 213 -9.76 -6.23 -18.85
N ASP A 214 -9.01 -5.35 -18.21
CA ASP A 214 -8.21 -4.29 -18.86
C ASP A 214 -7.08 -4.84 -19.75
N ASN A 215 -6.59 -6.07 -19.48
CA ASN A 215 -5.67 -6.78 -20.35
C ASN A 215 -6.32 -7.37 -21.63
N GLY A 216 -7.66 -7.24 -21.75
CA GLY A 216 -8.45 -7.77 -22.87
C GLY A 216 -8.93 -9.21 -22.70
N ASP A 217 -8.57 -9.91 -21.62
CA ASP A 217 -9.09 -11.24 -21.31
C ASP A 217 -10.57 -11.18 -20.93
N SER A 218 -11.30 -12.26 -21.27
CA SER A 218 -12.69 -12.45 -20.82
C SER A 218 -12.77 -13.61 -19.87
N VAL A 219 -13.39 -13.38 -18.71
CA VAL A 219 -13.61 -14.35 -17.64
C VAL A 219 -15.09 -14.65 -17.50
N PRO A 220 -15.53 -15.93 -17.53
CA PRO A 220 -16.94 -16.27 -17.35
C PRO A 220 -17.41 -15.96 -15.92
N THR A 221 -18.66 -15.55 -15.79
CA THR A 221 -19.35 -15.44 -14.51
C THR A 221 -20.28 -16.63 -14.28
N SER A 222 -20.45 -17.02 -13.01
CA SER A 222 -21.36 -18.12 -12.67
C SER A 222 -22.81 -17.65 -12.67
N ALA A 223 -23.64 -18.29 -13.50
CA ALA A 223 -25.08 -18.02 -13.51
C ALA A 223 -25.77 -18.37 -12.18
N MET A 224 -25.25 -19.31 -11.41
CA MET A 224 -25.81 -19.71 -10.11
C MET A 224 -25.62 -18.67 -9.00
N ASN A 225 -24.68 -17.74 -9.16
CA ASN A 225 -24.35 -16.72 -8.16
C ASN A 225 -24.52 -15.30 -8.69
N LYS A 226 -25.40 -15.09 -9.69
CA LYS A 226 -25.53 -13.80 -10.35
C LYS A 226 -25.82 -12.66 -9.36
N GLU A 227 -26.81 -12.84 -8.47
CA GLU A 227 -27.17 -11.84 -7.47
C GLU A 227 -25.99 -11.48 -6.55
N VAL A 228 -25.27 -12.49 -6.08
CA VAL A 228 -24.09 -12.31 -5.19
C VAL A 228 -22.94 -11.60 -5.92
N ILE A 229 -22.79 -11.88 -7.22
CA ILE A 229 -21.76 -11.20 -8.05
C ILE A 229 -22.17 -9.74 -8.28
N ASP A 230 -23.44 -9.50 -8.63
CA ASP A 230 -23.96 -8.15 -8.84
C ASP A 230 -23.85 -7.30 -7.55
N ASP A 231 -24.16 -7.88 -6.39
CA ASP A 231 -24.03 -7.21 -5.07
C ASP A 231 -22.55 -6.90 -4.75
N ALA A 232 -21.64 -7.84 -5.01
CA ALA A 232 -20.20 -7.62 -4.78
C ALA A 232 -19.66 -6.48 -5.66
N ILE A 233 -20.03 -6.45 -6.93
CA ILE A 233 -19.64 -5.39 -7.87
C ILE A 233 -20.23 -4.05 -7.44
N GLN A 234 -21.51 -4.00 -7.05
CA GLN A 234 -22.13 -2.76 -6.56
C GLN A 234 -21.46 -2.27 -5.28
N SER A 235 -21.14 -3.17 -4.36
CA SER A 235 -20.42 -2.82 -3.12
C SER A 235 -19.03 -2.24 -3.43
N PHE A 236 -18.31 -2.82 -4.38
CA PHE A 236 -17.01 -2.31 -4.83
C PHE A 236 -17.14 -0.92 -5.44
N LEU A 237 -18.09 -0.71 -6.37
CA LEU A 237 -18.30 0.59 -7.03
C LEU A 237 -18.74 1.70 -6.06
N ASN A 238 -19.38 1.34 -4.95
CA ASN A 238 -19.80 2.33 -3.93
C ASN A 238 -18.66 2.70 -2.96
N CYS A 239 -17.52 1.98 -2.99
CA CYS A 239 -16.33 2.30 -2.19
C CYS A 239 -15.41 3.33 -2.87
N TYR A 240 -15.63 3.63 -4.14
CA TYR A 240 -14.92 4.63 -4.95
C TYR A 240 -15.86 5.75 -5.39
#